data_0d3366848592d193be0a1c84f7bf0962
#
_entry.id   0d3366848592d193be0a1c84f7bf0962
#
_cell.length_a   1.000
_cell.length_b   1.000
_cell.length_c   1.000
_cell.angle_alpha   90.00
_cell.angle_beta   90.00
_cell.angle_gamma   90.00
#
_symmetry.space_group_name_H-M   'P 1'
#
loop_
_entity.id
_entity.type
_entity.pdbx_description
1 polymer ?
#
loop_
_entity_poly.entity_id
_entity_poly.type
_entity_poly.pdbx_seq_one_letter_code
_entity_poly.pdbx_strand_id
1 'polypeptide(L)'
;PDINDKGIVRINEGRHPVVEALQKKTMFVPNDTLLDCEDNRMAVITGPNMAGKSTYMRQIAIIVLMAQMGCFVPAKSADIGIVDSIFTRVGASDDLASGQSTFMVEMNEVSEILKYATKNSLIILDEIGRGTSTFDGMSIARSVVEHIADKKRIGAKTLFATHYHELSELEGTVSGVKNYNIAVKKRGDDITFLRRIVRGGADGSYGIEVAKLAGVPDNVIKRAKAILKTLEDNDLMNPKMVSDIPEEKEEPQFQMSFESN
;
A
#
# COMPACT_ATOMS: atom_id res chain seq x y z
N PRO A 1 -20.27 -15.03 -4.44
CA PRO A 1 -19.93 -13.72 -5.00
C PRO A 1 -20.69 -13.48 -6.29
N ASP A 2 -20.97 -12.20 -6.58
CA ASP A 2 -21.47 -11.76 -7.86
C ASP A 2 -20.29 -11.25 -8.69
N ILE A 3 -20.31 -11.51 -10.00
CA ILE A 3 -19.28 -11.02 -10.94
C ILE A 3 -19.92 -9.95 -11.82
N ASN A 4 -19.27 -8.82 -11.98
CA ASN A 4 -19.77 -7.69 -12.77
C ASN A 4 -18.71 -7.17 -13.77
N ASP A 5 -19.16 -6.42 -14.75
CA ASP A 5 -18.35 -5.75 -15.77
C ASP A 5 -18.09 -4.25 -15.47
N LYS A 6 -18.58 -3.76 -14.32
CA LYS A 6 -18.48 -2.35 -13.90
C LYS A 6 -17.11 -1.98 -13.33
N GLY A 7 -16.21 -2.96 -13.18
CA GLY A 7 -14.88 -2.76 -12.62
C GLY A 7 -14.87 -2.46 -11.12
N ILE A 8 -15.98 -2.61 -10.40
CA ILE A 8 -16.09 -2.37 -8.96
C ILE A 8 -15.73 -3.64 -8.20
N VAL A 9 -14.84 -3.52 -7.22
CA VAL A 9 -14.54 -4.58 -6.24
C VAL A 9 -15.11 -4.14 -4.90
N ARG A 10 -16.23 -4.75 -4.50
CA ARG A 10 -16.87 -4.53 -3.21
C ARG A 10 -16.94 -5.82 -2.43
N ILE A 11 -16.33 -5.84 -1.25
CA ILE A 11 -16.29 -6.99 -0.36
C ILE A 11 -16.78 -6.52 1.01
N ASN A 12 -17.80 -7.17 1.56
CA ASN A 12 -18.29 -6.90 2.89
C ASN A 12 -17.85 -8.03 3.84
N GLU A 13 -17.30 -7.64 4.98
CA GLU A 13 -16.81 -8.57 6.01
C GLU A 13 -15.90 -9.66 5.42
N GLY A 14 -14.93 -9.25 4.56
CA GLY A 14 -13.95 -10.15 3.97
C GLY A 14 -12.99 -10.70 5.03
N ARG A 15 -12.57 -11.97 4.87
CA ARG A 15 -11.64 -12.67 5.75
C ARG A 15 -10.55 -13.34 4.94
N HIS A 16 -9.37 -13.43 5.52
CA HIS A 16 -8.25 -14.13 4.87
C HIS A 16 -8.36 -15.65 5.12
N PRO A 17 -8.63 -16.48 4.09
CA PRO A 17 -8.99 -17.89 4.31
C PRO A 17 -7.92 -18.67 5.06
N VAL A 18 -6.65 -18.47 4.72
CA VAL A 18 -5.54 -19.19 5.36
C VAL A 18 -5.31 -18.70 6.79
N VAL A 19 -5.27 -17.38 7.00
CA VAL A 19 -5.03 -16.82 8.34
C VAL A 19 -6.16 -17.16 9.29
N GLU A 20 -7.42 -17.08 8.84
CA GLU A 20 -8.59 -17.48 9.62
C GLU A 20 -8.53 -18.96 10.01
N ALA A 21 -8.18 -19.85 9.08
CA ALA A 21 -8.06 -21.29 9.36
C ALA A 21 -6.93 -21.62 10.35
N LEU A 22 -5.83 -20.85 10.35
CA LEU A 22 -4.69 -21.06 11.26
C LEU A 22 -4.89 -20.43 12.64
N GLN A 23 -5.73 -19.41 12.76
CA GLN A 23 -6.01 -18.71 14.03
C GLN A 23 -7.01 -19.47 14.90
N LYS A 24 -6.55 -20.49 15.62
CA LYS A 24 -7.43 -21.31 16.51
C LYS A 24 -7.81 -20.61 17.82
N LYS A 25 -7.10 -19.58 18.27
CA LYS A 25 -7.25 -18.96 19.60
C LYS A 25 -8.00 -17.62 19.60
N THR A 26 -8.09 -16.96 18.48
CA THR A 26 -8.70 -15.62 18.36
C THR A 26 -9.58 -15.58 17.12
N MET A 27 -10.71 -14.88 17.20
CA MET A 27 -11.55 -14.65 16.01
C MET A 27 -10.81 -13.73 15.03
N PHE A 28 -10.91 -14.06 13.74
CA PHE A 28 -10.45 -13.18 12.67
C PHE A 28 -11.30 -11.91 12.64
N VAL A 29 -10.67 -10.75 12.49
CA VAL A 29 -11.38 -9.47 12.35
C VAL A 29 -11.67 -9.24 10.87
N PRO A 30 -12.94 -9.32 10.44
CA PRO A 30 -13.29 -9.09 9.04
C PRO A 30 -13.15 -7.61 8.66
N ASN A 31 -12.90 -7.33 7.39
CA ASN A 31 -12.78 -5.98 6.85
C ASN A 31 -13.58 -5.81 5.57
N ASP A 32 -14.15 -4.62 5.41
CA ASP A 32 -14.80 -4.20 4.18
C ASP A 32 -13.78 -3.66 3.19
N THR A 33 -14.11 -3.76 1.90
CA THR A 33 -13.29 -3.22 0.81
C THR A 33 -14.19 -2.62 -0.25
N LEU A 34 -13.82 -1.44 -0.71
CA LEU A 34 -14.38 -0.84 -1.91
C LEU A 34 -13.23 -0.29 -2.76
N LEU A 35 -13.12 -0.77 -3.98
CA LEU A 35 -12.31 -0.16 -5.04
C LEU A 35 -13.21 0.02 -6.25
N ASP A 36 -13.11 1.18 -6.89
CA ASP A 36 -13.85 1.50 -8.12
C ASP A 36 -12.89 1.99 -9.22
N CYS A 37 -13.44 2.46 -10.33
CA CYS A 37 -12.66 3.00 -11.44
C CYS A 37 -12.56 4.53 -11.39
N GLU A 38 -13.12 5.17 -10.34
CA GLU A 38 -13.28 6.63 -10.27
C GLU A 38 -12.59 7.20 -9.03
N ASP A 39 -13.36 7.44 -7.96
CA ASP A 39 -12.90 8.18 -6.80
C ASP A 39 -12.11 7.36 -5.78
N ASN A 40 -12.27 6.05 -5.78
CA ASN A 40 -11.58 5.13 -4.87
C ASN A 40 -10.85 4.03 -5.65
N ARG A 41 -10.06 4.45 -6.62
CA ARG A 41 -9.30 3.56 -7.49
C ARG A 41 -8.07 3.02 -6.80
N MET A 42 -7.43 3.86 -5.99
CA MET A 42 -6.24 3.53 -5.23
C MET A 42 -6.46 3.79 -3.74
N ALA A 43 -6.26 2.76 -2.93
CA ALA A 43 -6.25 2.86 -1.48
C ALA A 43 -4.81 2.92 -0.97
N VAL A 44 -4.38 4.08 -0.47
CA VAL A 44 -3.11 4.23 0.25
C VAL A 44 -3.35 3.89 1.70
N ILE A 45 -2.69 2.83 2.19
CA ILE A 45 -2.92 2.25 3.52
C ILE A 45 -1.70 2.51 4.40
N THR A 46 -1.84 3.41 5.37
CA THR A 46 -0.80 3.72 6.35
C THR A 46 -1.01 2.96 7.66
N GLY A 47 0.00 2.96 8.50
CA GLY A 47 -0.06 2.34 9.83
C GLY A 47 1.11 1.40 10.11
N PRO A 48 1.24 0.92 11.37
CA PRO A 48 2.39 0.15 11.79
C PRO A 48 2.47 -1.22 11.14
N ASN A 49 3.69 -1.74 11.05
CA ASN A 49 3.92 -3.12 10.68
C ASN A 49 3.32 -4.05 11.74
N MET A 50 2.94 -5.27 11.37
CA MET A 50 2.24 -6.26 12.21
C MET A 50 0.77 -5.91 12.54
N ALA A 51 0.27 -4.73 12.17
CA ALA A 51 -1.11 -4.37 12.44
C ALA A 51 -2.13 -5.03 11.48
N GLY A 52 -1.68 -5.66 10.40
CA GLY A 52 -2.51 -6.44 9.48
C GLY A 52 -2.69 -5.86 8.07
N LYS A 53 -1.94 -4.81 7.67
CA LYS A 53 -2.00 -4.23 6.30
C LYS A 53 -1.82 -5.28 5.21
N SER A 54 -0.69 -5.98 5.23
CA SER A 54 -0.35 -7.00 4.23
C SER A 54 -1.36 -8.16 4.22
N THR A 55 -1.88 -8.57 5.39
CA THR A 55 -2.92 -9.59 5.50
C THR A 55 -4.21 -9.14 4.81
N TYR A 56 -4.63 -7.88 5.03
CA TYR A 56 -5.80 -7.29 4.40
C TYR A 56 -5.65 -7.23 2.87
N MET A 57 -4.52 -6.77 2.36
CA MET A 57 -4.31 -6.67 0.91
C MET A 57 -4.27 -8.05 0.23
N ARG A 58 -3.58 -9.02 0.83
CA ARG A 58 -3.54 -10.41 0.33
C ARG A 58 -4.91 -11.06 0.35
N GLN A 59 -5.72 -10.82 1.39
CA GLN A 59 -7.10 -11.26 1.49
C GLN A 59 -7.91 -10.83 0.27
N ILE A 60 -7.80 -9.58 -0.16
CA ILE A 60 -8.54 -9.04 -1.31
C ILE A 60 -8.11 -9.75 -2.59
N ALA A 61 -6.79 -9.91 -2.82
CA ALA A 61 -6.29 -10.63 -3.99
C ALA A 61 -6.83 -12.06 -4.07
N ILE A 62 -6.82 -12.77 -2.94
CA ILE A 62 -7.31 -14.16 -2.86
C ILE A 62 -8.83 -14.19 -3.10
N ILE A 63 -9.60 -13.29 -2.51
CA ILE A 63 -11.06 -13.23 -2.70
C ILE A 63 -11.40 -12.96 -4.18
N VAL A 64 -10.72 -11.99 -4.82
CA VAL A 64 -10.92 -11.68 -6.24
C VAL A 64 -10.56 -12.88 -7.12
N LEU A 65 -9.42 -13.54 -6.86
CA LEU A 65 -9.02 -14.73 -7.59
C LEU A 65 -10.04 -15.87 -7.44
N MET A 66 -10.45 -16.18 -6.21
CA MET A 66 -11.44 -17.23 -5.93
C MET A 66 -12.78 -16.93 -6.61
N ALA A 67 -13.25 -15.68 -6.57
CA ALA A 67 -14.49 -15.26 -7.21
C ALA A 67 -14.44 -15.49 -8.74
N GLN A 68 -13.35 -15.09 -9.40
CA GLN A 68 -13.19 -15.27 -10.84
C GLN A 68 -13.02 -16.73 -11.26
N MET A 69 -12.57 -17.59 -10.35
CA MET A 69 -12.53 -19.04 -10.55
C MET A 69 -13.91 -19.71 -10.35
N GLY A 70 -14.95 -18.95 -9.97
CA GLY A 70 -16.28 -19.48 -9.68
C GLY A 70 -16.43 -20.10 -8.28
N CYS A 71 -15.48 -19.83 -7.37
CA CYS A 71 -15.52 -20.35 -6.00
C CYS A 71 -16.39 -19.49 -5.08
N PHE A 72 -16.89 -20.09 -3.99
CA PHE A 72 -17.34 -19.33 -2.82
C PHE A 72 -16.17 -18.59 -2.20
N VAL A 73 -16.44 -17.41 -1.64
CA VAL A 73 -15.41 -16.53 -1.05
C VAL A 73 -15.62 -16.34 0.45
N PRO A 74 -14.59 -16.18 1.25
CA PRO A 74 -14.68 -15.93 2.68
C PRO A 74 -15.08 -14.48 2.98
N ALA A 75 -16.32 -14.12 2.67
CA ALA A 75 -16.93 -12.83 2.91
C ALA A 75 -18.42 -12.98 3.17
N LYS A 76 -19.06 -11.98 3.81
CA LYS A 76 -20.50 -11.94 3.96
C LYS A 76 -21.19 -11.74 2.62
N SER A 77 -20.63 -10.83 1.79
CA SER A 77 -21.03 -10.65 0.40
C SER A 77 -19.83 -10.11 -0.40
N ALA A 78 -19.81 -10.39 -1.69
CA ALA A 78 -18.79 -9.88 -2.60
C ALA A 78 -19.41 -9.60 -3.97
N ASP A 79 -19.15 -8.41 -4.52
CA ASP A 79 -19.49 -8.00 -5.88
C ASP A 79 -18.15 -7.62 -6.54
N ILE A 80 -17.70 -8.46 -7.47
CA ILE A 80 -16.33 -8.44 -7.98
C ILE A 80 -16.33 -8.10 -9.46
N GLY A 81 -15.81 -6.91 -9.78
CA GLY A 81 -15.51 -6.54 -11.15
C GLY A 81 -14.40 -7.39 -11.74
N ILE A 82 -14.58 -7.83 -12.97
CA ILE A 82 -13.60 -8.64 -13.70
C ILE A 82 -12.26 -7.89 -13.74
N VAL A 83 -11.19 -8.61 -13.41
CA VAL A 83 -9.80 -8.15 -13.56
C VAL A 83 -9.06 -9.06 -14.54
N ASP A 84 -8.21 -8.46 -15.38
CA ASP A 84 -7.40 -9.19 -16.36
C ASP A 84 -6.15 -9.82 -15.74
N SER A 85 -5.60 -9.17 -14.73
CA SER A 85 -4.42 -9.63 -14.02
C SER A 85 -4.43 -9.17 -12.56
N ILE A 86 -3.80 -9.96 -11.70
CA ILE A 86 -3.54 -9.60 -10.30
C ILE A 86 -2.03 -9.52 -10.12
N PHE A 87 -1.51 -8.32 -9.95
CA PHE A 87 -0.10 -8.08 -9.67
C PHE A 87 0.12 -7.91 -8.18
N THR A 88 1.14 -8.57 -7.65
CA THR A 88 1.47 -8.45 -6.22
C THR A 88 2.96 -8.22 -6.04
N ARG A 89 3.31 -7.18 -5.29
CA ARG A 89 4.64 -6.99 -4.72
C ARG A 89 4.48 -6.93 -3.21
N VAL A 90 4.73 -8.04 -2.54
CA VAL A 90 4.48 -8.20 -1.10
C VAL A 90 5.65 -8.91 -0.44
N GLY A 91 6.45 -8.18 0.31
CA GLY A 91 7.60 -8.68 1.06
C GLY A 91 8.74 -9.18 0.19
N ALA A 92 9.98 -8.93 0.57
CA ALA A 92 11.13 -9.59 -0.03
C ALA A 92 11.40 -10.88 0.74
N SER A 93 11.48 -12.02 0.04
CA SER A 93 12.34 -13.09 0.48
C SER A 93 13.74 -12.76 -0.01
N ASP A 94 14.74 -12.82 0.89
CA ASP A 94 16.14 -12.70 0.48
C ASP A 94 16.44 -13.83 -0.51
N ASP A 95 16.54 -13.51 -1.78
CA ASP A 95 17.05 -14.44 -2.78
C ASP A 95 18.58 -14.38 -2.78
N LEU A 96 19.17 -15.02 -1.78
CA LEU A 96 20.62 -15.16 -1.64
C LEU A 96 21.26 -15.87 -2.84
N ALA A 97 20.49 -16.60 -3.64
CA ALA A 97 20.99 -17.38 -4.76
C ALA A 97 21.28 -16.54 -6.01
N SER A 98 20.55 -15.43 -6.21
CA SER A 98 20.70 -14.57 -7.40
C SER A 98 21.81 -13.51 -7.27
N GLY A 99 22.34 -13.27 -6.07
CA GLY A 99 23.35 -12.23 -5.81
C GLY A 99 22.83 -10.81 -6.00
N GLN A 100 21.54 -10.60 -6.22
CA GLN A 100 20.90 -9.29 -6.34
C GLN A 100 20.52 -8.74 -4.98
N SER A 101 20.63 -7.42 -4.81
CA SER A 101 20.09 -6.78 -3.60
C SER A 101 18.55 -6.91 -3.58
N THR A 102 17.97 -7.03 -2.37
CA THR A 102 16.51 -7.06 -2.17
C THR A 102 15.82 -5.86 -2.82
N PHE A 103 16.48 -4.69 -2.84
CA PHE A 103 15.98 -3.49 -3.50
C PHE A 103 15.96 -3.63 -5.04
N MET A 104 16.98 -4.27 -5.64
CA MET A 104 16.98 -4.51 -7.09
C MET A 104 15.87 -5.47 -7.51
N VAL A 105 15.64 -6.53 -6.73
CA VAL A 105 14.52 -7.46 -6.96
C VAL A 105 13.20 -6.71 -6.88
N GLU A 106 13.02 -5.85 -5.86
CA GLU A 106 11.84 -5.01 -5.71
C GLU A 106 11.61 -4.12 -6.94
N MET A 107 12.66 -3.43 -7.41
CA MET A 107 12.54 -2.54 -8.56
C MET A 107 12.25 -3.29 -9.87
N ASN A 108 12.78 -4.50 -10.04
CA ASN A 108 12.43 -5.36 -11.18
C ASN A 108 10.95 -5.75 -11.16
N GLU A 109 10.42 -6.17 -10.01
CA GLU A 109 8.98 -6.51 -9.87
C GLU A 109 8.10 -5.28 -10.11
N VAL A 110 8.45 -4.12 -9.58
CA VAL A 110 7.73 -2.86 -9.84
C VAL A 110 7.78 -2.51 -11.32
N SER A 111 8.94 -2.63 -11.99
CA SER A 111 9.09 -2.39 -13.41
C SER A 111 8.16 -3.29 -14.25
N GLU A 112 8.09 -4.58 -13.94
CA GLU A 112 7.18 -5.53 -14.62
C GLU A 112 5.72 -5.13 -14.43
N ILE A 113 5.32 -4.73 -13.22
CA ILE A 113 3.97 -4.25 -12.92
C ILE A 113 3.64 -3.02 -13.77
N LEU A 114 4.51 -2.00 -13.76
CA LEU A 114 4.28 -0.76 -14.50
C LEU A 114 4.23 -0.96 -16.02
N LYS A 115 4.92 -2.00 -16.53
CA LYS A 115 4.95 -2.33 -17.95
C LYS A 115 3.72 -3.10 -18.43
N TYR A 116 3.17 -3.99 -17.62
CA TYR A 116 2.13 -4.93 -18.04
C TYR A 116 0.75 -4.67 -17.43
N ALA A 117 0.65 -3.87 -16.39
CA ALA A 117 -0.64 -3.56 -15.79
C ALA A 117 -1.51 -2.71 -16.73
N THR A 118 -2.80 -2.98 -16.71
CA THR A 118 -3.83 -2.25 -17.45
C THR A 118 -4.83 -1.60 -16.48
N LYS A 119 -5.73 -0.78 -16.97
CA LYS A 119 -6.83 -0.19 -16.19
C LYS A 119 -7.75 -1.23 -15.55
N ASN A 120 -7.77 -2.46 -16.08
CA ASN A 120 -8.59 -3.54 -15.55
C ASN A 120 -7.86 -4.42 -14.54
N SER A 121 -6.56 -4.19 -14.31
CA SER A 121 -5.77 -4.97 -13.36
C SER A 121 -6.10 -4.64 -11.89
N LEU A 122 -5.77 -5.56 -11.00
CA LEU A 122 -5.69 -5.34 -9.56
C LEU A 122 -4.23 -5.37 -9.15
N ILE A 123 -3.75 -4.29 -8.53
CA ILE A 123 -2.35 -4.16 -8.12
C ILE A 123 -2.25 -4.10 -6.60
N ILE A 124 -1.32 -4.85 -6.02
CA ILE A 124 -1.02 -4.88 -4.59
C ILE A 124 0.45 -4.59 -4.37
N LEU A 125 0.75 -3.46 -3.75
CA LEU A 125 2.10 -2.99 -3.46
C LEU A 125 2.28 -2.81 -1.95
N ASP A 126 3.24 -3.52 -1.37
CA ASP A 126 3.50 -3.49 0.06
C ASP A 126 4.91 -2.95 0.34
N GLU A 127 4.98 -1.75 0.93
CA GLU A 127 6.18 -1.08 1.41
C GLU A 127 7.25 -0.85 0.31
N ILE A 128 6.85 -0.30 -0.82
CA ILE A 128 7.77 0.06 -1.90
C ILE A 128 8.75 1.17 -1.45
N GLY A 129 10.03 1.04 -1.82
CA GLY A 129 11.09 2.00 -1.52
C GLY A 129 11.77 1.80 -0.18
N ARG A 130 11.47 0.70 0.54
CA ARG A 130 12.06 0.46 1.87
C ARG A 130 13.54 0.05 1.85
N GLY A 131 14.01 -0.49 0.72
CA GLY A 131 15.36 -1.03 0.59
C GLY A 131 16.47 0.00 0.27
N THR A 132 16.17 1.31 0.30
CA THR A 132 17.11 2.40 0.00
C THR A 132 17.01 3.53 1.02
N SER A 133 17.66 4.70 0.76
CA SER A 133 17.55 5.87 1.63
C SER A 133 16.09 6.37 1.72
N THR A 134 15.74 7.01 2.84
CA THR A 134 14.35 7.45 3.08
C THR A 134 13.83 8.36 1.97
N PHE A 135 14.62 9.34 1.53
CA PHE A 135 14.20 10.30 0.49
C PHE A 135 14.09 9.65 -0.89
N ASP A 136 15.03 8.80 -1.28
CA ASP A 136 14.96 8.06 -2.55
C ASP A 136 13.76 7.12 -2.56
N GLY A 137 13.57 6.35 -1.47
CA GLY A 137 12.47 5.41 -1.33
C GLY A 137 11.10 6.09 -1.38
N MET A 138 10.94 7.22 -0.68
CA MET A 138 9.72 8.02 -0.69
C MET A 138 9.45 8.62 -2.09
N SER A 139 10.48 9.13 -2.76
CA SER A 139 10.37 9.71 -4.11
C SER A 139 9.93 8.66 -5.13
N ILE A 140 10.52 7.46 -5.08
CA ILE A 140 10.14 6.33 -5.92
C ILE A 140 8.70 5.91 -5.61
N ALA A 141 8.36 5.71 -4.34
CA ALA A 141 7.02 5.29 -3.93
C ALA A 141 5.95 6.28 -4.39
N ARG A 142 6.17 7.59 -4.23
CA ARG A 142 5.29 8.65 -4.70
C ARG A 142 5.11 8.61 -6.22
N SER A 143 6.20 8.54 -6.97
CA SER A 143 6.18 8.49 -8.43
C SER A 143 5.44 7.27 -8.96
N VAL A 144 5.60 6.10 -8.31
CA VAL A 144 4.87 4.87 -8.63
C VAL A 144 3.36 5.05 -8.40
N VAL A 145 2.97 5.65 -7.26
CA VAL A 145 1.55 5.94 -6.95
C VAL A 145 0.94 6.87 -8.00
N GLU A 146 1.62 7.98 -8.30
CA GLU A 146 1.15 8.96 -9.29
C GLU A 146 1.03 8.32 -10.69
N HIS A 147 2.00 7.51 -11.10
CA HIS A 147 1.99 6.81 -12.39
C HIS A 147 0.83 5.82 -12.52
N ILE A 148 0.59 5.00 -11.48
CA ILE A 148 -0.50 4.01 -11.51
C ILE A 148 -1.87 4.70 -11.41
N ALA A 149 -1.99 5.77 -10.61
CA ALA A 149 -3.24 6.48 -10.41
C ALA A 149 -3.68 7.27 -11.65
N ASP A 150 -2.75 7.65 -12.54
CA ASP A 150 -3.08 8.38 -13.77
C ASP A 150 -3.84 7.46 -14.76
N LYS A 151 -5.10 7.82 -15.05
CA LYS A 151 -5.96 7.11 -16.02
C LYS A 151 -5.41 7.11 -17.44
N LYS A 152 -4.53 8.06 -17.78
CA LYS A 152 -3.90 8.12 -19.11
C LYS A 152 -2.75 7.13 -19.24
N ARG A 153 -2.16 6.72 -18.12
CA ARG A 153 -1.04 5.77 -18.06
C ARG A 153 -1.54 4.36 -17.74
N ILE A 154 -2.03 4.13 -16.54
CA ILE A 154 -2.53 2.81 -16.10
C ILE A 154 -3.98 2.92 -15.61
N GLY A 155 -4.24 3.65 -14.52
CA GLY A 155 -5.57 3.79 -13.93
C GLY A 155 -6.13 2.53 -13.28
N ALA A 156 -5.27 1.61 -12.82
CA ALA A 156 -5.66 0.33 -12.22
C ALA A 156 -6.19 0.46 -10.80
N LYS A 157 -7.04 -0.50 -10.39
CA LYS A 157 -7.42 -0.66 -8.98
C LYS A 157 -6.20 -1.11 -8.17
N THR A 158 -5.87 -0.34 -7.13
CA THR A 158 -4.60 -0.54 -6.40
C THR A 158 -4.77 -0.46 -4.90
N LEU A 159 -4.12 -1.36 -4.19
CA LEU A 159 -3.90 -1.31 -2.75
C LEU A 159 -2.41 -1.06 -2.52
N PHE A 160 -2.08 0.06 -1.90
CA PHE A 160 -0.71 0.50 -1.67
C PHE A 160 -0.47 0.69 -0.16
N ALA A 161 0.22 -0.26 0.47
CA ALA A 161 0.62 -0.10 1.86
C ALA A 161 1.98 0.59 1.98
N THR A 162 2.08 1.53 2.90
CA THR A 162 3.30 2.29 3.10
C THR A 162 3.49 2.69 4.57
N HIS A 163 4.73 2.96 4.93
CA HIS A 163 5.11 3.61 6.18
C HIS A 163 5.43 5.11 5.99
N TYR A 164 5.45 5.59 4.75
CA TYR A 164 5.62 7.00 4.44
C TYR A 164 4.31 7.75 4.66
N HIS A 165 4.22 8.51 5.76
CA HIS A 165 3.01 9.27 6.12
C HIS A 165 2.73 10.41 5.14
N GLU A 166 3.77 10.93 4.51
CA GLU A 166 3.74 12.01 3.51
C GLU A 166 2.89 11.63 2.29
N LEU A 167 2.83 10.33 1.95
CA LEU A 167 1.97 9.86 0.86
C LEU A 167 0.46 10.03 1.14
N SER A 168 0.08 10.33 2.38
CA SER A 168 -1.30 10.67 2.72
C SER A 168 -1.77 11.99 2.09
N GLU A 169 -0.86 12.88 1.71
CA GLU A 169 -1.18 14.14 1.02
C GLU A 169 -1.71 13.90 -0.41
N LEU A 170 -1.45 12.72 -0.98
CA LEU A 170 -1.87 12.40 -2.35
C LEU A 170 -3.39 12.34 -2.51
N GLU A 171 -4.17 12.08 -1.45
CA GLU A 171 -5.64 12.10 -1.52
C GLU A 171 -6.17 13.47 -1.97
N GLY A 172 -5.51 14.57 -1.60
CA GLY A 172 -5.93 15.92 -1.98
C GLY A 172 -5.44 16.36 -3.36
N THR A 173 -4.42 15.71 -3.91
CA THR A 173 -3.71 16.15 -5.11
C THR A 173 -3.85 15.20 -6.29
N VAL A 174 -4.01 13.90 -6.04
CA VAL A 174 -4.10 12.86 -7.09
C VAL A 174 -5.52 12.29 -7.14
N SER A 175 -6.17 12.42 -8.29
CA SER A 175 -7.54 11.92 -8.49
C SER A 175 -7.61 10.39 -8.35
N GLY A 176 -8.63 9.91 -7.62
CA GLY A 176 -8.87 8.48 -7.41
C GLY A 176 -8.04 7.86 -6.29
N VAL A 177 -7.20 8.64 -5.58
CA VAL A 177 -6.46 8.19 -4.40
C VAL A 177 -7.28 8.46 -3.14
N LYS A 178 -7.34 7.47 -2.26
CA LYS A 178 -8.01 7.53 -0.96
C LYS A 178 -7.14 6.97 0.14
N ASN A 179 -7.09 7.65 1.28
CA ASN A 179 -6.33 7.23 2.43
C ASN A 179 -7.11 6.31 3.33
N TYR A 180 -6.42 5.30 3.81
CA TYR A 180 -6.88 4.35 4.81
C TYR A 180 -5.80 4.12 5.86
N ASN A 181 -6.20 3.75 7.05
CA ASN A 181 -5.28 3.36 8.10
C ASN A 181 -5.83 2.18 8.90
N ILE A 182 -4.99 1.60 9.76
CA ILE A 182 -5.43 0.59 10.71
C ILE A 182 -5.84 1.25 12.00
N ALA A 183 -7.08 0.99 12.42
CA ALA A 183 -7.62 1.52 13.66
C ALA A 183 -6.80 1.05 14.87
N VAL A 184 -6.42 2.00 15.71
CA VAL A 184 -5.63 1.80 16.92
C VAL A 184 -6.41 2.29 18.13
N LYS A 185 -6.41 1.52 19.22
CA LYS A 185 -6.95 1.94 20.50
C LYS A 185 -5.81 2.22 21.47
N LYS A 186 -5.71 3.47 21.92
CA LYS A 186 -4.76 3.89 22.95
C LYS A 186 -5.41 3.84 24.33
N ARG A 187 -4.72 3.28 25.32
CA ARG A 187 -5.05 3.37 26.74
C ARG A 187 -3.81 3.78 27.52
N GLY A 188 -3.64 5.08 27.78
CA GLY A 188 -2.40 5.63 28.34
C GLY A 188 -1.23 5.32 27.40
N ASP A 189 -0.20 4.65 27.91
CA ASP A 189 0.98 4.22 27.13
C ASP A 189 0.80 2.89 26.40
N ASP A 190 -0.34 2.23 26.52
CA ASP A 190 -0.59 0.95 25.87
C ASP A 190 -1.40 1.12 24.59
N ILE A 191 -0.99 0.36 23.55
CA ILE A 191 -1.62 0.37 22.24
C ILE A 191 -2.17 -1.02 21.90
N THR A 192 -3.39 -1.04 21.38
CA THR A 192 -4.01 -2.24 20.83
C THR A 192 -4.36 -1.99 19.36
N PHE A 193 -3.84 -2.80 18.46
CA PHE A 193 -4.19 -2.77 17.05
C PHE A 193 -5.52 -3.50 16.86
N LEU A 194 -6.54 -2.80 16.37
CA LEU A 194 -7.87 -3.36 16.19
C LEU A 194 -7.99 -4.21 14.91
N ARG A 195 -6.97 -4.22 14.06
CA ARG A 195 -6.94 -4.92 12.77
C ARG A 195 -8.10 -4.56 11.85
N ARG A 196 -8.68 -3.38 12.05
CA ARG A 196 -9.72 -2.79 11.21
C ARG A 196 -9.13 -1.70 10.34
N ILE A 197 -9.42 -1.80 9.05
CA ILE A 197 -9.10 -0.75 8.07
C ILE A 197 -10.21 0.30 8.13
N VAL A 198 -9.80 1.55 8.30
CA VAL A 198 -10.71 2.70 8.37
C VAL A 198 -10.24 3.82 7.43
N ARG A 199 -11.16 4.67 7.01
CA ARG A 199 -10.85 5.84 6.18
C ARG A 199 -10.02 6.86 6.92
N GLY A 200 -9.15 7.56 6.19
CA GLY A 200 -8.26 8.62 6.68
C GLY A 200 -6.81 8.18 6.83
N GLY A 201 -5.90 9.14 6.99
CA GLY A 201 -4.50 8.90 7.27
C GLY A 201 -4.28 8.43 8.73
N ALA A 202 -3.12 7.87 9.03
CA ALA A 202 -2.74 7.53 10.39
C ALA A 202 -2.24 8.79 11.12
N ASP A 203 -2.64 8.95 12.39
CA ASP A 203 -2.27 10.12 13.22
C ASP A 203 -0.79 10.12 13.69
N GLY A 204 0.01 9.15 13.28
CA GLY A 204 1.43 9.05 13.63
C GLY A 204 2.04 7.67 13.44
N SER A 205 3.35 7.57 13.64
CA SER A 205 4.08 6.31 13.66
C SER A 205 3.96 5.64 15.04
N TYR A 206 3.94 4.31 15.06
CA TYR A 206 3.81 3.51 16.29
C TYR A 206 5.03 2.60 16.50
N GLY A 207 6.17 2.92 15.88
CA GLY A 207 7.36 2.08 15.91
C GLY A 207 7.92 1.87 17.32
N ILE A 208 7.95 2.92 18.14
CA ILE A 208 8.45 2.85 19.51
C ILE A 208 7.51 2.01 20.40
N GLU A 209 6.21 2.14 20.21
CA GLU A 209 5.21 1.35 20.91
C GLU A 209 5.29 -0.14 20.53
N VAL A 210 5.50 -0.45 19.25
CA VAL A 210 5.74 -1.83 18.79
C VAL A 210 7.02 -2.38 19.41
N ALA A 211 8.09 -1.59 19.48
CA ALA A 211 9.33 -1.99 20.15
C ALA A 211 9.11 -2.31 21.64
N LYS A 212 8.30 -1.50 22.34
CA LYS A 212 7.90 -1.77 23.73
C LYS A 212 7.13 -3.08 23.86
N LEU A 213 6.15 -3.31 22.97
CA LEU A 213 5.39 -4.57 22.95
C LEU A 213 6.26 -5.79 22.65
N ALA A 214 7.33 -5.63 21.88
CA ALA A 214 8.31 -6.68 21.59
C ALA A 214 9.28 -6.94 22.75
N GLY A 215 9.22 -6.18 23.85
CA GLY A 215 10.05 -6.37 25.03
C GLY A 215 11.40 -5.66 24.97
N VAL A 216 11.56 -4.63 24.14
CA VAL A 216 12.76 -3.76 24.15
C VAL A 216 12.85 -3.07 25.51
N PRO A 217 14.04 -3.02 26.17
CA PRO A 217 14.20 -2.49 27.51
C PRO A 217 13.69 -1.04 27.67
N ASP A 218 13.07 -0.72 28.79
CA ASP A 218 12.43 0.58 29.07
C ASP A 218 13.37 1.78 28.94
N ASN A 219 14.65 1.64 29.28
CA ASN A 219 15.64 2.69 29.12
C ASN A 219 15.89 3.04 27.64
N VAL A 220 15.87 2.04 26.74
CA VAL A 220 15.98 2.22 25.28
C VAL A 220 14.72 2.91 24.76
N ILE A 221 13.52 2.45 25.18
CA ILE A 221 12.25 3.06 24.80
C ILE A 221 12.17 4.53 25.24
N LYS A 222 12.53 4.84 26.48
CA LYS A 222 12.58 6.24 26.97
C LYS A 222 13.52 7.10 26.14
N ARG A 223 14.71 6.57 25.80
CA ARG A 223 15.68 7.29 24.98
C ARG A 223 15.17 7.51 23.56
N ALA A 224 14.55 6.49 22.95
CA ALA A 224 13.95 6.59 21.61
C ALA A 224 12.85 7.67 21.56
N LYS A 225 11.95 7.73 22.56
CA LYS A 225 10.92 8.79 22.65
C LYS A 225 11.54 10.19 22.74
N ALA A 226 12.61 10.35 23.51
CA ALA A 226 13.30 11.64 23.62
C ALA A 226 13.97 12.07 22.30
N ILE A 227 14.58 11.12 21.59
CA ILE A 227 15.20 11.38 20.27
C ILE A 227 14.11 11.74 19.26
N LEU A 228 13.01 10.96 19.19
CA LEU A 228 11.89 11.22 18.26
C LEU A 228 11.35 12.65 18.45
N LYS A 229 11.10 13.06 19.69
CA LYS A 229 10.64 14.41 19.96
C LYS A 229 11.59 15.49 19.44
N THR A 230 12.92 15.29 19.60
CA THR A 230 13.92 16.24 19.08
C THR A 230 13.91 16.30 17.56
N LEU A 231 13.68 15.16 16.87
CA LEU A 231 13.59 15.12 15.41
C LEU A 231 12.33 15.81 14.91
N GLU A 232 11.18 15.54 15.51
CA GLU A 232 9.91 16.19 15.18
C GLU A 232 9.96 17.71 15.42
N ASP A 233 10.55 18.17 16.52
CA ASP A 233 10.74 19.60 16.81
C ASP A 233 11.64 20.28 15.74
N ASN A 234 12.66 19.58 15.23
CA ASN A 234 13.55 20.08 14.18
C ASN A 234 12.86 20.12 12.80
N ASP A 235 12.01 19.15 12.47
CA ASP A 235 11.25 19.14 11.22
C ASP A 235 10.20 20.27 11.19
N LEU A 236 9.56 20.57 12.33
CA LEU A 236 8.66 21.70 12.46
C LEU A 236 9.36 23.06 12.29
N MET A 237 10.65 23.17 12.65
CA MET A 237 11.44 24.38 12.47
C MET A 237 11.98 24.57 11.04
N ASN A 238 12.03 23.50 10.22
CA ASN A 238 12.45 23.51 8.82
C ASN A 238 11.42 22.79 7.94
N PRO A 239 10.21 23.32 7.72
CA PRO A 239 9.27 22.74 6.80
C PRO A 239 9.83 22.89 5.38
N LYS A 240 10.49 21.86 4.88
CA LYS A 240 10.85 21.78 3.46
C LYS A 240 9.56 21.59 2.69
N MET A 241 9.08 22.65 2.04
CA MET A 241 7.98 22.61 1.08
C MET A 241 8.34 21.65 -0.06
N VAL A 242 7.68 20.51 -0.12
CA VAL A 242 7.71 19.57 -1.24
C VAL A 242 6.65 19.98 -2.31
N SER A 243 6.01 21.13 -2.13
CA SER A 243 4.83 21.56 -2.91
C SER A 243 5.13 22.06 -4.33
N ASP A 244 6.37 22.34 -4.71
CA ASP A 244 6.70 22.94 -6.01
C ASP A 244 7.76 22.13 -6.76
N ILE A 245 7.43 20.91 -7.16
CA ILE A 245 8.19 20.22 -8.21
C ILE A 245 7.48 20.56 -9.53
N PRO A 246 8.13 21.27 -10.47
CA PRO A 246 7.55 21.59 -11.77
C PRO A 246 7.23 20.29 -12.52
N GLU A 247 6.04 20.19 -13.10
CA GLU A 247 5.75 19.16 -14.11
C GLU A 247 6.75 19.31 -15.26
N GLU A 248 7.59 18.32 -15.47
CA GLU A 248 8.42 18.23 -16.68
C GLU A 248 7.50 18.14 -17.89
N LYS A 249 7.55 19.16 -18.74
CA LYS A 249 6.91 19.10 -20.06
C LYS A 249 7.60 18.03 -20.88
N GLU A 250 6.85 17.06 -21.38
CA GLU A 250 7.34 16.07 -22.32
C GLU A 250 8.09 16.74 -23.48
N GLU A 251 9.39 16.46 -23.63
CA GLU A 251 10.12 16.86 -24.83
C GLU A 251 9.56 16.07 -26.03
N PRO A 252 9.33 16.72 -27.18
CA PRO A 252 8.83 16.04 -28.36
C PRO A 252 9.86 14.99 -28.83
N GLN A 253 9.43 13.74 -28.91
CA GLN A 253 10.22 12.64 -29.46
C GLN A 253 10.66 13.01 -30.89
N PHE A 254 11.96 13.15 -31.09
CA PHE A 254 12.57 13.33 -32.40
C PHE A 254 12.42 12.02 -33.19
N GLN A 255 11.48 11.98 -34.12
CA GLN A 255 11.42 10.90 -35.13
C GLN A 255 12.60 11.07 -36.08
N MET A 256 13.62 10.22 -35.94
CA MET A 256 14.61 10.06 -37.01
C MET A 256 13.99 9.27 -38.16
N SER A 257 13.62 9.96 -39.22
CA SER A 257 13.33 9.35 -40.50
C SER A 257 14.64 8.87 -41.14
N PHE A 258 14.83 7.56 -41.22
CA PHE A 258 15.83 6.97 -42.10
C PHE A 258 15.30 7.03 -43.53
N GLU A 259 15.76 7.97 -44.34
CA GLU A 259 15.64 7.93 -45.79
C GLU A 259 16.64 6.89 -46.30
N SER A 260 16.11 5.84 -46.94
CA SER A 260 16.88 4.85 -47.67
C SER A 260 17.30 5.45 -49.03
N ASN A 261 18.61 5.51 -49.27
CA ASN A 261 19.17 5.55 -50.60
C ASN A 261 19.70 4.17 -50.99
#